data_ee7116aef230ac1e8f184d1afb4ba0dc
#
_entry.id   ee7116aef230ac1e8f184d1afb4ba0dc
#
_cell.length_a   1.000
_cell.length_b   1.000
_cell.length_c   1.000
_cell.angle_alpha   90.00
_cell.angle_beta   90.00
_cell.angle_gamma   90.00
#
_symmetry.space_group_name_H-M   'P 1'
#
loop_
_entity.id
_entity.type
_entity.pdbx_description
1 polymer ?
#
loop_
_entity_poly.entity_id
_entity_poly.type
_entity_poly.pdbx_seq_one_letter_code
_entity_poly.pdbx_strand_id
1 'polypeptide(L)'
;MYKRLQDKSSNINPIVMDIHNMSPNHGFNSKERTKLESRANPDLVMCLAVIHHIRISANIPCDNFLSYLRSLNSKVIIEFVCREDEMVIKLLTNKNEKYIDYNIETFEKSVKNFFVIKNSVELKNGKRVLFFLEPI
;
A
#
# COMPACT_ATOMS: atom_id res chain seq x y z
N MET A 1 22.40 5.51 1.71
CA MET A 1 21.24 5.62 2.61
C MET A 1 21.14 4.43 3.56
N TYR A 2 21.25 3.20 3.09
CA TYR A 2 21.20 1.97 3.90
C TYR A 2 22.18 1.93 5.08
N LYS A 3 23.45 2.34 4.87
CA LYS A 3 24.48 2.34 5.93
C LYS A 3 24.21 3.31 7.09
N ARG A 4 23.46 4.40 6.87
CA ARG A 4 23.12 5.38 7.93
C ARG A 4 22.01 4.92 8.86
N LEU A 5 21.14 4.02 8.40
CA LEU A 5 20.01 3.52 9.17
C LEU A 5 20.38 2.30 10.05
N GLN A 6 21.57 1.74 9.86
CA GLN A 6 22.10 0.66 10.71
C GLN A 6 22.81 1.15 11.97
N ASP A 7 22.84 2.47 12.18
CA ASP A 7 23.40 3.03 13.41
C ASP A 7 22.52 2.60 14.60
N LYS A 8 23.13 1.98 15.61
CA LYS A 8 22.46 1.33 16.75
C LYS A 8 21.60 2.27 17.61
N SER A 9 21.57 3.57 17.28
CA SER A 9 20.77 4.58 17.98
C SER A 9 19.40 4.86 17.36
N SER A 10 19.07 4.30 16.19
CA SER A 10 17.78 4.53 15.54
C SER A 10 16.82 3.34 15.75
N ASN A 11 15.59 3.62 16.14
CA ASN A 11 14.48 2.65 16.19
C ASN A 11 13.94 2.31 14.78
N ILE A 12 14.74 2.54 13.71
CA ILE A 12 14.35 2.31 12.32
C ILE A 12 15.03 1.03 11.83
N ASN A 13 14.24 0.05 11.42
CA ASN A 13 14.69 -1.19 10.82
C ASN A 13 14.37 -1.21 9.32
N PRO A 14 15.30 -0.81 8.43
CA PRO A 14 15.07 -0.82 6.99
C PRO A 14 15.03 -2.26 6.49
N ILE A 15 13.97 -2.60 5.75
CA ILE A 15 13.79 -3.89 5.11
C ILE A 15 13.64 -3.67 3.60
N VAL A 16 14.39 -4.42 2.79
CA VAL A 16 14.16 -4.50 1.34
C VAL A 16 13.22 -5.67 1.09
N MET A 17 12.05 -5.37 0.57
CA MET A 17 11.05 -6.37 0.26
C MET A 17 10.21 -5.93 -0.94
N ASP A 18 9.90 -6.88 -1.81
CA ASP A 18 8.93 -6.68 -2.88
C ASP A 18 7.52 -6.89 -2.32
N ILE A 19 6.74 -5.82 -2.27
CA ILE A 19 5.37 -5.88 -1.76
C ILE A 19 4.43 -6.70 -2.66
N HIS A 20 4.78 -6.88 -3.93
CA HIS A 20 4.01 -7.70 -4.87
C HIS A 20 4.30 -9.19 -4.69
N ASN A 21 5.43 -9.53 -4.10
CA ASN A 21 5.89 -10.91 -3.91
C ASN A 21 6.62 -11.04 -2.58
N MET A 22 5.88 -10.87 -1.49
CA MET A 22 6.43 -10.98 -0.15
C MET A 22 6.86 -12.42 0.17
N SER A 23 7.92 -12.54 0.96
CA SER A 23 8.43 -13.84 1.38
C SER A 23 7.40 -14.63 2.18
N PRO A 24 7.04 -15.85 1.78
CA PRO A 24 6.23 -16.75 2.58
C PRO A 24 7.00 -17.23 3.82
N ASN A 25 6.41 -18.14 4.59
CA ASN A 25 7.13 -18.88 5.61
C ASN A 25 8.23 -19.74 4.98
N HIS A 26 9.37 -19.84 5.62
CA HIS A 26 10.54 -20.57 5.12
C HIS A 26 11.10 -21.58 6.12
N GLY A 27 12.03 -22.40 5.62
CA GLY A 27 12.76 -23.41 6.38
C GLY A 27 12.03 -24.74 6.47
N PHE A 28 12.54 -25.65 7.32
CA PHE A 28 11.96 -26.97 7.44
C PHE A 28 10.49 -26.92 7.86
N ASN A 29 9.64 -27.55 7.08
CA ASN A 29 8.19 -27.56 7.27
C ASN A 29 7.57 -26.12 7.36
N SER A 30 8.18 -25.12 6.70
CA SER A 30 7.76 -23.72 6.72
C SER A 30 7.64 -23.11 8.13
N LYS A 31 8.41 -23.60 9.10
CA LYS A 31 8.29 -23.20 10.51
C LYS A 31 9.50 -22.46 11.08
N GLU A 32 10.64 -22.41 10.35
CA GLU A 32 11.86 -21.81 10.88
C GLU A 32 11.86 -20.28 10.76
N ARG A 33 11.25 -19.74 9.70
CA ARG A 33 11.13 -18.30 9.46
C ARG A 33 9.70 -17.98 9.08
N THR A 34 8.99 -17.32 9.96
CA THR A 34 7.61 -16.89 9.69
C THR A 34 7.60 -15.68 8.75
N LYS A 35 6.57 -15.59 7.93
CA LYS A 35 6.31 -14.43 7.06
C LYS A 35 6.23 -13.12 7.85
N LEU A 36 6.45 -11.99 7.16
CA LEU A 36 6.50 -10.68 7.82
C LEU A 36 5.19 -10.36 8.55
N GLU A 37 4.04 -10.61 7.93
CA GLU A 37 2.72 -10.30 8.49
C GLU A 37 2.44 -11.03 9.80
N SER A 38 3.03 -12.21 9.98
CA SER A 38 2.89 -12.97 11.23
C SER A 38 3.78 -12.46 12.36
N ARG A 39 4.82 -11.68 12.02
CA ARG A 39 5.78 -11.11 12.98
C ARG A 39 5.54 -9.63 13.23
N ALA A 40 5.05 -8.93 12.21
CA ALA A 40 4.71 -7.53 12.32
C ALA A 40 3.33 -7.40 12.97
N ASN A 41 3.24 -6.56 13.99
CA ASN A 41 1.98 -6.18 14.61
C ASN A 41 1.95 -4.64 14.69
N PRO A 42 1.84 -3.95 13.54
CA PRO A 42 1.93 -2.50 13.52
C PRO A 42 0.65 -1.86 14.06
N ASP A 43 0.78 -0.76 14.80
CA ASP A 43 -0.34 0.09 15.18
C ASP A 43 -0.83 0.94 14.01
N LEU A 44 0.09 1.27 13.09
CA LEU A 44 -0.15 2.10 11.92
C LEU A 44 0.67 1.60 10.73
N VAL A 45 0.02 1.50 9.58
CA VAL A 45 0.66 1.25 8.28
C VAL A 45 0.58 2.51 7.42
N MET A 46 1.68 2.89 6.81
CA MET A 46 1.73 4.04 5.89
C MET A 46 2.06 3.57 4.48
N CYS A 47 1.15 3.83 3.54
CA CYS A 47 1.28 3.49 2.12
C CYS A 47 1.29 4.78 1.28
N LEU A 48 2.46 5.43 1.21
CA LEU A 48 2.62 6.71 0.49
C LEU A 48 3.11 6.46 -0.93
N ALA A 49 2.36 6.94 -1.92
CA ALA A 49 2.65 6.78 -3.35
C ALA A 49 2.84 5.31 -3.79
N VAL A 50 2.10 4.37 -3.23
CA VAL A 50 2.23 2.92 -3.49
C VAL A 50 1.11 2.39 -4.37
N ILE A 51 -0.14 2.83 -4.16
CA ILE A 51 -1.34 2.18 -4.73
C ILE A 51 -1.34 2.10 -6.27
N HIS A 52 -0.82 3.13 -6.96
CA HIS A 52 -0.73 3.13 -8.41
C HIS A 52 0.28 2.10 -8.94
N HIS A 53 1.35 1.83 -8.20
CA HIS A 53 2.26 0.74 -8.54
C HIS A 53 1.62 -0.63 -8.33
N ILE A 54 0.88 -0.81 -7.24
CA ILE A 54 0.12 -2.04 -6.97
C ILE A 54 -0.87 -2.31 -8.10
N ARG A 55 -1.73 -1.32 -8.42
CA ARG A 55 -2.81 -1.52 -9.40
C ARG A 55 -2.31 -1.57 -10.83
N ILE A 56 -1.43 -0.65 -11.24
CA ILE A 56 -1.04 -0.46 -12.64
C ILE A 56 0.23 -1.23 -13.01
N SER A 57 1.27 -1.19 -12.16
CA SER A 57 2.53 -1.88 -12.46
C SER A 57 2.42 -3.38 -12.17
N ALA A 58 1.91 -3.76 -11.01
CA ALA A 58 1.79 -5.17 -10.60
C ALA A 58 0.48 -5.83 -11.04
N ASN A 59 -0.48 -5.05 -11.56
CA ASN A 59 -1.81 -5.52 -11.97
C ASN A 59 -2.59 -6.25 -10.85
N ILE A 60 -2.40 -5.81 -9.61
CA ILE A 60 -3.11 -6.33 -8.44
C ILE A 60 -4.37 -5.48 -8.23
N PRO A 61 -5.57 -6.07 -8.14
CA PRO A 61 -6.79 -5.32 -7.82
C PRO A 61 -6.68 -4.58 -6.49
N CYS A 62 -7.25 -3.36 -6.41
CA CYS A 62 -7.23 -2.58 -5.18
C CYS A 62 -7.84 -3.32 -4.00
N ASP A 63 -8.92 -4.08 -4.22
CA ASP A 63 -9.59 -4.89 -3.19
C ASP A 63 -8.65 -5.93 -2.58
N ASN A 64 -7.82 -6.59 -3.38
CA ASN A 64 -6.86 -7.57 -2.88
C ASN A 64 -5.81 -6.91 -1.98
N PHE A 65 -5.32 -5.74 -2.36
CA PHE A 65 -4.36 -4.99 -1.55
C PHE A 65 -5.00 -4.45 -0.26
N LEU A 66 -6.22 -3.92 -0.34
CA LEU A 66 -6.96 -3.45 0.83
C LEU A 66 -7.31 -4.59 1.79
N SER A 67 -7.71 -5.75 1.26
CA SER A 67 -7.92 -6.97 2.05
C SER A 67 -6.65 -7.40 2.80
N TYR A 68 -5.50 -7.35 2.11
CA TYR A 68 -4.20 -7.60 2.74
C TYR A 68 -3.93 -6.60 3.88
N LEU A 69 -4.09 -5.30 3.65
CA LEU A 69 -3.91 -4.28 4.69
C LEU A 69 -4.88 -4.50 5.86
N ARG A 70 -6.13 -4.89 5.57
CA ARG A 70 -7.13 -5.20 6.59
C ARG A 70 -6.71 -6.38 7.48
N SER A 71 -6.03 -7.38 6.89
CA SER A 71 -5.54 -8.56 7.63
C SER A 71 -4.49 -8.21 8.70
N LEU A 72 -3.81 -7.06 8.57
CA LEU A 72 -2.86 -6.57 9.57
C LEU A 72 -3.55 -5.98 10.81
N ASN A 73 -4.86 -5.75 10.74
CA ASN A 73 -5.68 -5.18 11.81
C ASN A 73 -5.16 -3.85 12.39
N SER A 74 -4.56 -3.04 11.55
CA SER A 74 -3.90 -1.77 11.88
C SER A 74 -4.64 -0.59 11.30
N LYS A 75 -4.43 0.59 11.87
CA LYS A 75 -4.80 1.85 11.19
C LYS A 75 -3.94 2.03 9.94
N VAL A 76 -4.50 2.67 8.92
CA VAL A 76 -3.79 2.85 7.65
C VAL A 76 -3.83 4.32 7.22
N ILE A 77 -2.68 4.85 6.83
CA ILE A 77 -2.59 6.08 6.05
C ILE A 77 -2.23 5.66 4.63
N ILE A 78 -3.11 5.92 3.67
CA ILE A 78 -2.88 5.57 2.27
C ILE A 78 -3.03 6.78 1.37
N GLU A 79 -2.06 6.98 0.48
CA GLU A 79 -2.08 8.03 -0.53
C GLU A 79 -2.61 7.47 -1.86
N PHE A 80 -3.76 7.95 -2.30
CA PHE A 80 -4.26 7.72 -3.64
C PHE A 80 -3.68 8.76 -4.58
N VAL A 81 -3.04 8.31 -5.66
CA VAL A 81 -2.46 9.17 -6.70
C VAL A 81 -3.40 9.14 -7.90
N CYS A 82 -4.00 10.29 -8.22
CA CYS A 82 -5.00 10.40 -9.29
C CYS A 82 -4.40 10.18 -10.69
N ARG A 83 -5.25 9.89 -11.66
CA ARG A 83 -4.82 9.62 -13.05
C ARG A 83 -4.09 10.79 -13.69
N GLU A 84 -4.36 12.01 -13.25
CA GLU A 84 -3.78 13.27 -13.70
C GLU A 84 -2.38 13.57 -13.13
N ASP A 85 -1.91 12.74 -12.20
CA ASP A 85 -0.53 12.82 -11.70
C ASP A 85 0.45 12.30 -12.76
N GLU A 86 1.57 13.01 -12.94
CA GLU A 86 2.58 12.71 -13.96
C GLU A 86 3.13 11.27 -13.87
N MET A 87 3.22 10.73 -12.64
CA MET A 87 3.70 9.36 -12.43
C MET A 87 2.69 8.34 -12.93
N VAL A 88 1.39 8.59 -12.70
CA VAL A 88 0.32 7.71 -13.18
C VAL A 88 0.19 7.79 -14.69
N ILE A 89 0.27 8.99 -15.28
CA ILE A 89 0.28 9.17 -16.73
C ILE A 89 1.38 8.33 -17.38
N LYS A 90 2.60 8.37 -16.84
CA LYS A 90 3.71 7.54 -17.33
C LYS A 90 3.41 6.03 -17.25
N LEU A 91 2.84 5.57 -16.16
CA LEU A 91 2.49 4.16 -15.98
C LEU A 91 1.35 3.70 -16.89
N LEU A 92 0.44 4.61 -17.22
CA LEU A 92 -0.71 4.35 -18.12
C LEU A 92 -0.36 4.48 -19.59
N THR A 93 0.83 4.94 -19.96
CA THR A 93 1.26 5.01 -21.35
C THR A 93 1.03 3.66 -22.04
N ASN A 94 0.22 3.64 -23.10
CA ASN A 94 -0.23 2.45 -23.83
C ASN A 94 -1.10 1.45 -23.02
N LYS A 95 -1.67 1.86 -21.86
CA LYS A 95 -2.48 1.00 -20.99
C LYS A 95 -3.79 1.63 -20.54
N ASN A 96 -4.15 2.82 -21.04
CA ASN A 96 -5.28 3.61 -20.51
C ASN A 96 -6.61 2.86 -20.47
N GLU A 97 -6.91 2.07 -21.51
CA GLU A 97 -8.16 1.31 -21.58
C GLU A 97 -8.24 0.16 -20.59
N LYS A 98 -7.11 -0.31 -20.11
CA LYS A 98 -7.02 -1.48 -19.24
C LYS A 98 -7.30 -1.19 -17.76
N TYR A 99 -7.20 0.07 -17.34
CA TYR A 99 -7.31 0.48 -15.92
C TYR A 99 -8.36 1.60 -15.73
N ILE A 100 -9.51 1.46 -16.39
CA ILE A 100 -10.64 2.41 -16.28
C ILE A 100 -11.14 2.50 -14.83
N ASP A 101 -11.07 1.39 -14.10
CA ASP A 101 -11.44 1.26 -12.70
C ASP A 101 -10.48 1.97 -11.72
N TYR A 102 -9.30 2.42 -12.20
CA TYR A 102 -8.37 3.19 -11.40
C TYR A 102 -8.81 4.66 -11.34
N ASN A 103 -9.76 4.96 -10.48
CA ASN A 103 -10.26 6.29 -10.17
C ASN A 103 -10.61 6.37 -8.67
N ILE A 104 -10.72 7.60 -8.15
CA ILE A 104 -10.90 7.83 -6.72
C ILE A 104 -12.24 7.28 -6.21
N GLU A 105 -13.31 7.39 -7.00
CA GLU A 105 -14.65 6.92 -6.60
C GLU A 105 -14.69 5.41 -6.43
N THR A 106 -14.09 4.68 -7.37
CA THR A 106 -13.97 3.22 -7.28
C THR A 106 -13.07 2.83 -6.12
N PHE A 107 -11.97 3.55 -5.91
CA PHE A 107 -11.07 3.30 -4.78
C PHE A 107 -11.77 3.52 -3.44
N GLU A 108 -12.52 4.61 -3.26
CA GLU A 108 -13.27 4.85 -2.02
C GLU A 108 -14.34 3.79 -1.76
N LYS A 109 -15.02 3.30 -2.80
CA LYS A 109 -15.97 2.18 -2.67
C LYS A 109 -15.26 0.92 -2.17
N SER A 110 -14.11 0.60 -2.77
CA SER A 110 -13.27 -0.53 -2.34
C SER A 110 -12.82 -0.37 -0.88
N VAL A 111 -12.37 0.82 -0.49
CA VAL A 111 -11.94 1.11 0.89
C VAL A 111 -13.06 0.83 1.88
N LYS A 112 -14.29 1.26 1.60
CA LYS A 112 -15.46 1.08 2.49
C LYS A 112 -15.84 -0.38 2.74
N ASN A 113 -15.36 -1.32 1.93
CA ASN A 113 -15.56 -2.76 2.18
C ASN A 113 -14.67 -3.30 3.30
N PHE A 114 -13.57 -2.62 3.63
CA PHE A 114 -12.55 -3.10 4.55
C PHE A 114 -12.25 -2.13 5.69
N PHE A 115 -12.53 -0.83 5.49
CA PHE A 115 -12.15 0.24 6.40
C PHE A 115 -13.22 1.32 6.51
N VAL A 116 -13.21 2.00 7.65
CA VAL A 116 -13.90 3.28 7.83
C VAL A 116 -12.95 4.41 7.47
N ILE A 117 -13.35 5.29 6.56
CA ILE A 117 -12.60 6.52 6.25
C ILE A 117 -12.85 7.51 7.38
N LYS A 118 -11.84 7.79 8.19
CA LYS A 118 -11.93 8.76 9.30
C LYS A 118 -11.62 10.18 8.86
N ASN A 119 -10.70 10.32 7.92
CA ASN A 119 -10.33 11.63 7.38
C ASN A 119 -9.75 11.46 5.97
N SER A 120 -9.86 12.52 5.17
CA SER A 120 -9.20 12.61 3.87
C SER A 120 -8.70 14.04 3.64
N VAL A 121 -7.53 14.16 3.03
CA VAL A 121 -6.90 15.46 2.74
C VAL A 121 -6.39 15.45 1.31
N GLU A 122 -6.79 16.42 0.53
CA GLU A 122 -6.26 16.65 -0.82
C GLU A 122 -4.84 17.24 -0.76
N LEU A 123 -3.97 16.69 -1.59
CA LEU A 123 -2.59 17.12 -1.77
C LEU A 123 -2.34 17.47 -3.24
N LYS A 124 -1.33 18.31 -3.50
CA LYS A 124 -0.88 18.66 -4.85
C LYS A 124 -2.02 19.10 -5.80
N ASN A 125 -2.80 20.08 -5.37
CA ASN A 125 -3.90 20.64 -6.17
C ASN A 125 -4.92 19.57 -6.62
N GLY A 126 -5.29 18.65 -5.73
CA GLY A 126 -6.27 17.59 -6.01
C GLY A 126 -5.72 16.38 -6.79
N LYS A 127 -4.45 16.37 -7.18
CA LYS A 127 -3.85 15.22 -7.88
C LYS A 127 -3.53 14.04 -6.98
N ARG A 128 -3.57 14.23 -5.66
CA ARG A 128 -3.35 13.20 -4.66
C ARG A 128 -4.28 13.39 -3.48
N VAL A 129 -4.73 12.29 -2.92
CA VAL A 129 -5.59 12.31 -1.72
C VAL A 129 -5.01 11.37 -0.69
N LEU A 130 -4.82 11.88 0.50
CA LEU A 130 -4.36 11.11 1.66
C LEU A 130 -5.57 10.70 2.49
N PHE A 131 -5.74 9.42 2.73
CA PHE A 131 -6.81 8.85 3.54
C PHE A 131 -6.26 8.33 4.86
N PHE A 132 -6.95 8.63 5.96
CA PHE A 132 -6.77 7.97 7.24
C PHE A 132 -7.90 6.98 7.48
N LEU A 133 -7.54 5.71 7.64
CA LEU A 133 -8.45 4.57 7.64
C LEU A 133 -8.34 3.80 8.96
N GLU A 134 -9.48 3.37 9.48
CA GLU A 134 -9.56 2.41 10.59
C GLU A 134 -10.23 1.11 10.12
N PRO A 135 -9.72 -0.06 10.52
CA PRO A 135 -10.30 -1.34 10.13
C PRO A 135 -11.72 -1.50 10.65
N ILE A 136 -12.60 -2.07 9.81
CA ILE A 136 -13.98 -2.45 10.24
C ILE A 136 -13.92 -3.65 11.17
#